data_6e92bcad9bfba09b2c8b1a597a9f100d
#
_entry.id   6e92bcad9bfba09b2c8b1a597a9f100d
#
_cell.length_a   1.000
_cell.length_b   1.000
_cell.length_c   1.000
_cell.angle_alpha   90.00
_cell.angle_beta   90.00
_cell.angle_gamma   90.00
#
_symmetry.space_group_name_H-M   'P 1'
#
loop_
_entity.id
_entity.type
_entity.pdbx_description
1 polymer ?
#
loop_
_entity_poly.entity_id
_entity_poly.type
_entity_poly.pdbx_seq_one_letter_code
_entity_poly.pdbx_strand_id
1 'polypeptide(L)'
;ITNIEEGGSFSSDLADTILNNQAVQNNLLNNVVATLESKNYFGLDIDFEYIYPRDREAYNAFLRKVAALIKPMGYTLTTAVAPKTSATQPGLLYEAHDYPVHGEVADHVIIMTYEWGYTYGPAQAVAPLNQVQRVIEYAVTAIPSQKILMGIPNYGYDWTLPFVRGSAARVLS
;
A
#
# COMPACT_ATOMS: atom_id res chain seq x y z
N ILE A 1 -9.30 2.74 2.15
CA ILE A 1 -9.04 4.18 1.97
C ILE A 1 -7.68 4.41 1.35
N THR A 2 -7.56 5.44 0.52
CA THR A 2 -6.34 5.81 -0.21
C THR A 2 -6.03 7.30 0.00
N ASN A 3 -4.79 7.71 -0.30
CA ASN A 3 -4.38 9.12 -0.43
C ASN A 3 -4.41 9.58 -1.90
N ILE A 4 -5.45 9.18 -2.65
CA ILE A 4 -5.66 9.60 -4.03
C ILE A 4 -6.45 10.91 -4.05
N GLU A 5 -5.96 11.91 -4.79
CA GLU A 5 -6.65 13.15 -5.05
C GLU A 5 -7.71 13.01 -6.16
N GLU A 6 -8.58 14.02 -6.32
CA GLU A 6 -9.62 14.04 -7.37
C GLU A 6 -9.07 13.83 -8.79
N GLY A 7 -7.80 14.16 -9.02
CA GLY A 7 -7.09 13.90 -10.28
C GLY A 7 -6.73 12.44 -10.56
N GLY A 8 -7.00 11.53 -9.63
CA GLY A 8 -6.77 10.09 -9.79
C GLY A 8 -5.34 9.63 -9.51
N SER A 9 -4.49 10.45 -8.86
CA SER A 9 -3.11 10.11 -8.51
C SER A 9 -2.91 10.10 -7.01
N PHE A 10 -2.04 9.23 -6.50
CA PHE A 10 -1.57 9.26 -5.12
C PHE A 10 -0.83 10.56 -4.84
N SER A 11 -1.13 11.19 -3.70
CA SER A 11 -0.57 12.48 -3.30
C SER A 11 0.16 12.37 -1.97
N SER A 12 1.47 12.65 -1.99
CA SER A 12 2.28 12.74 -0.77
C SER A 12 1.81 13.88 0.14
N ASP A 13 1.36 15.01 -0.44
CA ASP A 13 0.88 16.18 0.31
C ASP A 13 -0.47 15.90 0.99
N LEU A 14 -1.36 15.15 0.35
CA LEU A 14 -2.59 14.71 0.97
C LEU A 14 -2.30 13.76 2.15
N ALA A 15 -1.37 12.81 1.97
CA ALA A 15 -0.92 11.94 3.05
C ALA A 15 -0.33 12.75 4.22
N ASP A 16 0.60 13.67 3.94
CA ASP A 16 1.19 14.56 4.95
C ASP A 16 0.11 15.33 5.74
N THR A 17 -0.87 15.89 5.04
CA THR A 17 -2.00 16.60 5.67
C THR A 17 -2.81 15.68 6.60
N ILE A 18 -3.14 14.47 6.16
CA ILE A 18 -3.89 13.50 6.98
C ILE A 18 -3.08 13.07 8.20
N LEU A 19 -1.79 12.77 8.00
CA LEU A 19 -0.93 12.21 9.03
C LEU A 19 -0.52 13.22 10.10
N ASN A 20 -0.38 14.49 9.74
CA ASN A 20 0.13 15.55 10.62
C ASN A 20 -0.94 16.55 11.11
N ASN A 21 -2.20 16.41 10.68
CA ASN A 21 -3.31 17.24 11.17
C ASN A 21 -4.34 16.43 11.93
N GLN A 22 -4.36 16.58 13.25
CA GLN A 22 -5.23 15.82 14.15
C GLN A 22 -6.74 16.04 13.87
N ALA A 23 -7.15 17.24 13.46
CA ALA A 23 -8.56 17.53 13.16
C ALA A 23 -8.99 16.82 11.86
N VAL A 24 -8.17 16.88 10.83
CA VAL A 24 -8.39 16.17 9.56
C VAL A 24 -8.46 14.66 9.81
N GLN A 25 -7.52 14.13 10.58
CA GLN A 25 -7.45 12.72 10.91
C GLN A 25 -8.68 12.24 11.68
N ASN A 26 -9.14 13.01 12.67
CA ASN A 26 -10.34 12.69 13.44
C ASN A 26 -11.59 12.71 12.56
N ASN A 27 -11.73 13.71 11.67
CA ASN A 27 -12.84 13.78 10.73
C ASN A 27 -12.86 12.58 9.77
N LEU A 28 -11.69 12.22 9.22
CA LEU A 28 -11.56 11.03 8.39
C LEU A 28 -11.99 9.76 9.12
N LEU A 29 -11.52 9.55 10.36
CA LEU A 29 -11.83 8.34 11.12
C LEU A 29 -13.31 8.27 11.51
N ASN A 30 -13.96 9.40 11.84
CA ASN A 30 -15.40 9.44 12.08
C ASN A 30 -16.19 9.04 10.83
N ASN A 31 -15.78 9.53 9.65
CA ASN A 31 -16.41 9.17 8.38
C ASN A 31 -16.19 7.71 8.02
N VAL A 32 -15.00 7.16 8.33
CA VAL A 32 -14.69 5.73 8.13
C VAL A 32 -15.63 4.87 8.97
N VAL A 33 -15.75 5.16 10.28
CA VAL A 33 -16.63 4.39 11.17
C VAL A 33 -18.08 4.45 10.70
N ALA A 34 -18.60 5.65 10.42
CA ALA A 34 -19.96 5.82 9.90
C ALA A 34 -20.20 5.05 8.59
N THR A 35 -19.17 4.98 7.72
CA THR A 35 -19.24 4.24 6.46
C THR A 35 -19.23 2.73 6.70
N LEU A 36 -18.35 2.22 7.57
CA LEU A 36 -18.29 0.81 7.94
C LEU A 36 -19.65 0.33 8.47
N GLU A 37 -20.26 1.10 9.36
CA GLU A 37 -21.57 0.79 9.95
C GLU A 37 -22.69 0.86 8.91
N SER A 38 -22.82 1.98 8.18
CA SER A 38 -23.94 2.21 7.25
C SER A 38 -23.94 1.28 6.04
N LYS A 39 -22.75 0.83 5.61
CA LYS A 39 -22.59 -0.09 4.48
C LYS A 39 -22.44 -1.56 4.90
N ASN A 40 -22.40 -1.83 6.20
CA ASN A 40 -22.20 -3.17 6.74
C ASN A 40 -20.92 -3.82 6.17
N TYR A 41 -19.82 -3.06 6.11
CA TYR A 41 -18.54 -3.57 5.65
C TYR A 41 -17.88 -4.45 6.70
N PHE A 42 -17.11 -5.43 6.25
CA PHE A 42 -16.38 -6.36 7.09
C PHE A 42 -15.17 -5.70 7.80
N GLY A 43 -14.57 -4.71 7.18
CA GLY A 43 -13.39 -4.03 7.72
C GLY A 43 -12.90 -2.89 6.83
N LEU A 44 -11.73 -2.42 7.16
CA LEU A 44 -11.04 -1.31 6.51
C LEU A 44 -9.74 -1.80 5.88
N ASP A 45 -9.51 -1.41 4.63
CA ASP A 45 -8.20 -1.48 3.99
C ASP A 45 -7.57 -0.09 3.91
N ILE A 46 -6.27 0.02 4.27
CA ILE A 46 -5.48 1.25 4.14
C ILE A 46 -4.44 1.03 3.05
N ASP A 47 -4.58 1.79 1.97
CA ASP A 47 -3.70 1.78 0.82
C ASP A 47 -3.17 3.21 0.59
N PHE A 48 -2.20 3.61 1.41
CA PHE A 48 -1.50 4.89 1.29
C PHE A 48 -0.15 4.66 0.62
N GLU A 49 0.06 5.36 -0.50
CA GLU A 49 1.30 5.23 -1.27
C GLU A 49 2.04 6.56 -1.40
N TYR A 50 3.33 6.50 -1.75
CA TYR A 50 4.20 7.66 -1.96
C TYR A 50 4.22 8.62 -0.77
N ILE A 51 4.18 8.08 0.45
CA ILE A 51 4.29 8.86 1.69
C ILE A 51 5.71 9.39 1.83
N TYR A 52 5.86 10.66 2.20
CA TYR A 52 7.19 11.23 2.44
C TYR A 52 7.95 10.44 3.50
N PRO A 53 9.26 10.17 3.32
CA PRO A 53 10.07 9.47 4.32
C PRO A 53 10.02 10.08 5.71
N ARG A 54 9.92 11.42 5.80
CA ARG A 54 9.78 12.15 7.07
C ARG A 54 8.49 11.81 7.83
N ASP A 55 7.46 11.34 7.13
CA ASP A 55 6.15 11.03 7.71
C ASP A 55 6.00 9.55 8.12
N ARG A 56 7.05 8.74 8.00
CA ARG A 56 7.04 7.32 8.37
C ARG A 56 6.49 7.10 9.78
N GLU A 57 6.99 7.84 10.78
CA GLU A 57 6.54 7.67 12.17
C GLU A 57 5.12 8.20 12.38
N ALA A 58 4.72 9.25 11.67
CA ALA A 58 3.34 9.73 11.68
C ALA A 58 2.38 8.70 11.07
N TYR A 59 2.81 8.03 10.00
CA TYR A 59 2.05 6.92 9.41
C TYR A 59 1.96 5.72 10.35
N ASN A 60 3.05 5.31 10.97
CA ASN A 60 3.06 4.27 12.00
C ASN A 60 2.07 4.58 13.14
N ALA A 61 2.08 5.82 13.64
CA ALA A 61 1.15 6.27 14.68
C ALA A 61 -0.30 6.26 14.21
N PHE A 62 -0.56 6.68 12.97
CA PHE A 62 -1.89 6.63 12.35
C PHE A 62 -2.41 5.19 12.27
N LEU A 63 -1.61 4.25 11.79
CA LEU A 63 -1.98 2.83 11.71
C LEU A 63 -2.35 2.25 13.08
N ARG A 64 -1.55 2.54 14.12
CA ARG A 64 -1.85 2.13 15.51
C ARG A 64 -3.16 2.74 16.01
N LYS A 65 -3.40 4.02 15.71
CA LYS A 65 -4.65 4.72 16.08
C LYS A 65 -5.86 4.09 15.40
N VAL A 66 -5.77 3.79 14.12
CA VAL A 66 -6.86 3.11 13.39
C VAL A 66 -7.12 1.74 13.96
N ALA A 67 -6.09 0.93 14.19
CA ALA A 67 -6.24 -0.40 14.79
C ALA A 67 -6.92 -0.34 16.18
N ALA A 68 -6.49 0.60 17.03
CA ALA A 68 -7.07 0.80 18.35
C ALA A 68 -8.54 1.26 18.30
N LEU A 69 -8.95 1.93 17.23
CA LEU A 69 -10.33 2.40 17.05
C LEU A 69 -11.24 1.27 16.54
N ILE A 70 -10.88 0.61 15.43
CA ILE A 70 -11.84 -0.25 14.71
C ILE A 70 -11.84 -1.71 15.17
N LYS A 71 -10.71 -2.24 15.66
CA LYS A 71 -10.63 -3.64 16.07
C LYS A 71 -11.51 -3.98 17.29
N PRO A 72 -11.59 -3.13 18.35
CA PRO A 72 -12.55 -3.36 19.45
C PRO A 72 -14.01 -3.31 19.01
N MET A 73 -14.32 -2.67 17.86
CA MET A 73 -15.65 -2.64 17.25
C MET A 73 -15.95 -3.91 16.43
N GLY A 74 -14.99 -4.84 16.30
CA GLY A 74 -15.13 -6.08 15.55
C GLY A 74 -14.77 -5.99 14.07
N TYR A 75 -14.19 -4.88 13.60
CA TYR A 75 -13.79 -4.72 12.20
C TYR A 75 -12.37 -5.23 11.95
N THR A 76 -12.18 -5.86 10.79
CA THR A 76 -10.85 -6.28 10.30
C THR A 76 -10.09 -5.09 9.75
N LEU A 77 -8.78 -5.02 10.03
CA LEU A 77 -7.87 -4.04 9.44
C LEU A 77 -6.91 -4.74 8.48
N THR A 78 -6.88 -4.30 7.23
CA THR A 78 -5.85 -4.67 6.26
C THR A 78 -5.05 -3.45 5.82
N THR A 79 -3.83 -3.66 5.35
CA THR A 79 -3.00 -2.60 4.79
C THR A 79 -2.31 -3.10 3.52
N ALA A 80 -2.21 -2.24 2.49
CA ALA A 80 -1.40 -2.50 1.31
C ALA A 80 -0.01 -1.88 1.48
N VAL A 81 1.04 -2.59 1.05
CA VAL A 81 2.43 -2.13 1.14
C VAL A 81 3.21 -2.37 -0.14
N ALA A 82 4.11 -1.45 -0.45
CA ALA A 82 5.04 -1.58 -1.56
C ALA A 82 5.97 -2.79 -1.40
N PRO A 83 6.43 -3.41 -2.50
CA PRO A 83 7.24 -4.65 -2.47
C PRO A 83 8.69 -4.37 -2.09
N LYS A 84 9.01 -4.45 -0.80
CA LYS A 84 10.37 -4.23 -0.26
C LYS A 84 11.18 -5.52 -0.21
N THR A 85 12.49 -5.38 -0.40
CA THR A 85 13.48 -6.47 -0.23
C THR A 85 14.40 -6.25 0.97
N SER A 86 14.24 -5.13 1.68
CA SER A 86 14.98 -4.82 2.92
C SER A 86 14.26 -3.75 3.74
N ALA A 87 14.61 -3.64 5.03
CA ALA A 87 14.09 -2.61 5.92
C ALA A 87 14.45 -1.19 5.46
N THR A 88 15.62 -1.03 4.86
CA THR A 88 16.20 0.27 4.46
C THR A 88 16.13 0.51 2.96
N GLN A 89 15.23 -0.16 2.25
CA GLN A 89 15.08 0.07 0.81
C GLN A 89 14.73 1.52 0.53
N PRO A 90 15.56 2.26 -0.24
CA PRO A 90 15.34 3.68 -0.49
C PRO A 90 14.25 3.90 -1.53
N GLY A 91 13.60 5.06 -1.46
CA GLY A 91 12.64 5.56 -2.44
C GLY A 91 11.29 5.93 -1.82
N LEU A 92 10.66 6.93 -2.42
CA LEU A 92 9.41 7.53 -1.95
C LEU A 92 8.28 6.51 -1.77
N LEU A 93 8.23 5.48 -2.63
CA LEU A 93 7.24 4.40 -2.54
C LEU A 93 7.48 3.47 -1.33
N TYR A 94 8.72 3.35 -0.84
CA TYR A 94 9.14 2.28 0.06
C TYR A 94 9.39 2.71 1.49
N GLU A 95 10.00 3.89 1.70
CA GLU A 95 10.63 4.24 2.98
C GLU A 95 9.63 4.38 4.12
N ALA A 96 8.42 4.85 3.86
CA ALA A 96 7.38 5.00 4.87
C ALA A 96 6.60 3.71 5.16
N HIS A 97 6.73 2.66 4.36
CA HIS A 97 6.12 1.35 4.61
C HIS A 97 6.99 0.54 5.59
N ASP A 98 6.68 0.65 6.87
CA ASP A 98 7.36 -0.04 7.97
C ASP A 98 6.75 -1.43 8.20
N TYR A 99 7.26 -2.45 7.52
CA TYR A 99 6.70 -3.81 7.55
C TYR A 99 6.46 -4.36 8.97
N PRO A 100 7.39 -4.21 9.96
CA PRO A 100 7.14 -4.62 11.34
C PRO A 100 5.88 -3.99 11.93
N VAL A 101 5.63 -2.69 11.72
CA VAL A 101 4.46 -1.99 12.25
C VAL A 101 3.18 -2.45 11.55
N HIS A 102 3.20 -2.59 10.23
CA HIS A 102 2.07 -3.15 9.49
C HIS A 102 1.73 -4.56 10.01
N GLY A 103 2.74 -5.42 10.22
CA GLY A 103 2.57 -6.75 10.79
C GLY A 103 2.08 -6.76 12.24
N GLU A 104 2.44 -5.74 13.05
CA GLU A 104 1.95 -5.55 14.41
C GLU A 104 0.44 -5.27 14.43
N VAL A 105 -0.01 -4.26 13.67
CA VAL A 105 -1.34 -3.68 13.82
C VAL A 105 -2.42 -4.30 12.93
N ALA A 106 -2.07 -4.70 11.70
CA ALA A 106 -3.03 -5.24 10.74
C ALA A 106 -3.37 -6.71 11.03
N ASP A 107 -4.57 -7.11 10.63
CA ASP A 107 -4.96 -8.53 10.59
C ASP A 107 -4.36 -9.21 9.36
N HIS A 108 -4.30 -8.50 8.23
CA HIS A 108 -3.58 -8.91 7.03
C HIS A 108 -2.82 -7.75 6.40
N VAL A 109 -1.67 -8.05 5.80
CA VAL A 109 -0.84 -7.12 5.04
C VAL A 109 -0.76 -7.60 3.60
N ILE A 110 -1.31 -6.81 2.68
CA ILE A 110 -1.27 -7.07 1.23
C ILE A 110 0.05 -6.54 0.70
N ILE A 111 0.92 -7.41 0.23
CA ILE A 111 2.16 -7.01 -0.43
C ILE A 111 1.90 -6.89 -1.92
N MET A 112 2.12 -5.71 -2.49
CA MET A 112 1.88 -5.40 -3.90
C MET A 112 3.01 -5.94 -4.78
N THR A 113 3.10 -7.27 -4.90
CA THR A 113 4.14 -8.00 -5.64
C THR A 113 3.87 -8.00 -7.15
N TYR A 114 3.73 -6.80 -7.73
CA TYR A 114 3.45 -6.54 -9.14
C TYR A 114 4.03 -5.18 -9.59
N GLU A 115 3.80 -4.77 -10.84
CA GLU A 115 4.25 -3.51 -11.46
C GLU A 115 5.78 -3.42 -11.67
N TRP A 116 6.52 -4.53 -11.76
CA TRP A 116 7.89 -4.50 -12.30
C TRP A 116 7.88 -4.21 -13.80
N GLY A 117 7.05 -4.92 -14.58
CA GLY A 117 6.65 -4.48 -15.91
C GLY A 117 5.44 -3.55 -15.77
N TYR A 118 5.48 -2.36 -16.39
CA TYR A 118 4.43 -1.36 -16.30
C TYR A 118 4.37 -0.49 -17.56
N THR A 119 3.35 0.35 -17.65
CA THR A 119 3.01 1.13 -18.85
C THR A 119 4.19 1.87 -19.49
N TYR A 120 5.08 2.48 -18.68
CA TYR A 120 6.15 3.35 -19.20
C TYR A 120 7.54 2.72 -19.13
N GLY A 121 7.63 1.48 -18.67
CA GLY A 121 8.88 0.73 -18.58
C GLY A 121 9.14 -0.16 -19.79
N PRO A 122 10.36 -0.72 -19.90
CA PRO A 122 10.66 -1.73 -20.91
C PRO A 122 9.84 -3.00 -20.69
N ALA A 123 9.68 -3.78 -21.75
CA ALA A 123 8.95 -5.05 -21.71
C ALA A 123 9.57 -6.03 -20.70
N GLN A 124 8.82 -6.35 -19.66
CA GLN A 124 9.15 -7.40 -18.70
C GLN A 124 7.88 -7.93 -18.02
N ALA A 125 7.98 -9.05 -17.35
CA ALA A 125 6.85 -9.60 -16.58
C ALA A 125 6.36 -8.58 -15.53
N VAL A 126 5.03 -8.48 -15.34
CA VAL A 126 4.43 -7.64 -14.30
C VAL A 126 4.88 -8.09 -12.92
N ALA A 127 4.97 -9.40 -12.70
CA ALA A 127 5.43 -10.02 -11.45
C ALA A 127 6.50 -11.09 -11.73
N PRO A 128 7.77 -10.71 -11.99
CA PRO A 128 8.86 -11.67 -12.22
C PRO A 128 9.08 -12.51 -10.97
N LEU A 129 9.06 -13.84 -11.10
CA LEU A 129 9.14 -14.78 -9.98
C LEU A 129 10.33 -14.52 -9.04
N ASN A 130 11.51 -14.25 -9.61
CA ASN A 130 12.71 -13.95 -8.82
C ASN A 130 12.59 -12.68 -7.98
N GLN A 131 11.86 -11.67 -8.46
CA GLN A 131 11.62 -10.44 -7.69
C GLN A 131 10.56 -10.67 -6.60
N VAL A 132 9.47 -11.34 -6.95
CA VAL A 132 8.42 -11.72 -5.99
C VAL A 132 9.04 -12.54 -4.84
N GLN A 133 9.85 -13.54 -5.16
CA GLN A 133 10.52 -14.37 -4.18
C GLN A 133 11.36 -13.54 -3.20
N ARG A 134 12.21 -12.63 -3.68
CA ARG A 134 13.05 -11.75 -2.83
C ARG A 134 12.21 -10.87 -1.89
N VAL A 135 11.08 -10.39 -2.36
CA VAL A 135 10.16 -9.59 -1.55
C VAL A 135 9.54 -10.44 -0.43
N ILE A 136 9.04 -11.63 -0.77
CA ILE A 136 8.42 -12.53 0.22
C ILE A 136 9.45 -13.05 1.22
N GLU A 137 10.68 -13.38 0.78
CA GLU A 137 11.79 -13.77 1.67
C GLU A 137 12.08 -12.68 2.72
N TYR A 138 12.07 -11.41 2.32
CA TYR A 138 12.19 -10.31 3.29
C TYR A 138 10.92 -10.17 4.15
N ALA A 139 9.75 -10.20 3.54
CA ALA A 139 8.49 -9.94 4.24
C ALA A 139 8.26 -10.91 5.42
N VAL A 140 8.55 -12.20 5.25
CA VAL A 140 8.37 -13.21 6.32
C VAL A 140 9.35 -13.03 7.49
N THR A 141 10.39 -12.22 7.34
CA THR A 141 11.27 -11.83 8.47
C THR A 141 10.72 -10.68 9.30
N ALA A 142 9.79 -9.91 8.76
CA ALA A 142 9.28 -8.67 9.35
C ALA A 142 7.78 -8.72 9.71
N ILE A 143 7.02 -9.57 9.03
CA ILE A 143 5.57 -9.73 9.21
C ILE A 143 5.29 -11.21 9.48
N PRO A 144 4.45 -11.55 10.48
CA PRO A 144 4.01 -12.93 10.68
C PRO A 144 3.42 -13.53 9.40
N SER A 145 3.91 -14.67 8.95
CA SER A 145 3.56 -15.23 7.63
C SER A 145 2.05 -15.44 7.43
N GLN A 146 1.31 -15.79 8.49
CA GLN A 146 -0.14 -15.96 8.45
C GLN A 146 -0.92 -14.67 8.21
N LYS A 147 -0.27 -13.51 8.32
CA LYS A 147 -0.87 -12.20 8.02
C LYS A 147 -0.56 -11.71 6.59
N ILE A 148 0.38 -12.35 5.89
CA ILE A 148 0.82 -11.92 4.57
C ILE A 148 -0.17 -12.40 3.50
N LEU A 149 -0.64 -11.44 2.69
CA LEU A 149 -1.36 -11.71 1.45
C LEU A 149 -0.46 -11.26 0.28
N MET A 150 -0.02 -12.21 -0.53
CA MET A 150 0.79 -11.93 -1.71
C MET A 150 -0.11 -11.48 -2.86
N GLY A 151 0.10 -10.26 -3.36
CA GLY A 151 -0.64 -9.73 -4.50
C GLY A 151 -0.27 -10.45 -5.79
N ILE A 152 -1.28 -10.96 -6.51
CA ILE A 152 -1.12 -11.64 -7.81
C ILE A 152 -1.84 -10.79 -8.86
N PRO A 153 -1.12 -10.26 -9.89
CA PRO A 153 -1.76 -9.47 -10.93
C PRO A 153 -2.65 -10.34 -11.83
N ASN A 154 -3.84 -9.85 -12.16
CA ASN A 154 -4.74 -10.46 -13.15
C ASN A 154 -4.81 -9.64 -14.45
N TYR A 155 -3.79 -8.83 -14.71
CA TYR A 155 -3.63 -7.96 -15.87
C TYR A 155 -2.21 -8.07 -16.44
N GLY A 156 -1.99 -7.49 -17.59
CA GLY A 156 -0.70 -7.46 -18.25
C GLY A 156 -0.53 -6.24 -19.13
N TYR A 157 0.58 -6.19 -19.85
CA TYR A 157 0.91 -5.11 -20.76
C TYR A 157 1.32 -5.63 -22.12
N ASP A 158 0.97 -4.87 -23.15
CA ASP A 158 1.35 -5.12 -24.55
C ASP A 158 2.27 -3.98 -25.02
N TRP A 159 3.54 -4.32 -25.29
CA TRP A 159 4.57 -3.37 -25.72
C TRP A 159 4.80 -3.46 -27.22
N THR A 160 4.90 -2.30 -27.88
CA THR A 160 5.49 -2.22 -29.23
C THR A 160 7.01 -2.30 -29.12
N LEU A 161 7.62 -3.26 -29.80
CA LEU A 161 9.07 -3.43 -29.83
C LEU A 161 9.70 -2.91 -31.14
N PRO A 162 10.94 -2.41 -31.10
CA PRO A 162 11.80 -2.24 -29.91
C PRO A 162 11.25 -1.16 -28.96
N PHE A 163 11.52 -1.32 -27.66
CA PHE A 163 11.11 -0.33 -26.66
C PHE A 163 11.76 1.03 -26.94
N VAL A 164 10.94 2.09 -26.98
CA VAL A 164 11.39 3.48 -27.11
C VAL A 164 11.04 4.23 -25.84
N ARG A 165 12.01 4.88 -25.21
CA ARG A 165 11.78 5.67 -24.00
C ARG A 165 10.71 6.74 -24.23
N GLY A 166 9.72 6.79 -23.36
CA GLY A 166 8.55 7.68 -23.50
C GLY A 166 7.35 7.06 -24.22
N SER A 167 7.51 5.84 -24.79
CA SER A 167 6.35 5.07 -25.27
C SER A 167 5.56 4.51 -24.07
N ALA A 168 4.25 4.26 -24.31
CA ALA A 168 3.37 3.65 -23.33
C ALA A 168 2.91 2.27 -23.84
N ALA A 169 3.02 1.25 -22.99
CA ALA A 169 2.40 -0.03 -23.24
C ALA A 169 0.87 0.04 -23.06
N ARG A 170 0.15 -0.78 -23.79
CA ARG A 170 -1.29 -0.93 -23.62
C ARG A 170 -1.58 -1.89 -22.46
N VAL A 171 -2.44 -1.47 -21.53
CA VAL A 171 -2.91 -2.34 -20.45
C VAL A 171 -3.87 -3.38 -21.03
N LEU A 172 -3.69 -4.64 -20.61
CA LEU A 172 -4.55 -5.78 -20.95
C LEU A 172 -5.18 -6.31 -19.66
N SER A 173 -6.50 -6.42 -19.62
CA SER A 173 -7.29 -6.99 -18.53
C SER A 173 -8.02 -8.26 -18.96
#